data_43036efef34ecd7cc4a69f608d8203e1
#
_entry.id   43036efef34ecd7cc4a69f608d8203e1
#
_cell.length_a   1.000
_cell.length_b   1.000
_cell.length_c   1.000
_cell.angle_alpha   90.00
_cell.angle_beta   90.00
_cell.angle_gamma   90.00
#
_symmetry.space_group_name_H-M   'P 1'
#
loop_
_entity.id
_entity.type
_entity.pdbx_description
1 polymer ?
#
loop_
_entity_poly.entity_id
_entity_poly.type
_entity_poly.pdbx_seq_one_letter_code
_entity_poly.pdbx_strand_id
1 'polypeptide(L)' 'MNKSLFEEKWPLIRGLINARWNLMVEYDLLKVDKADVKFDKFVNMLQVKYGYTRVKGKEEVAKLWAEYEANNRIKV' A
#
# COMPACT_ATOMS: atom_id res chain seq x y z
N MET A 1 -11.58 -3.86 -1.80
CA MET A 1 -10.98 -2.52 -1.81
C MET A 1 -11.13 -1.87 -3.17
N ASN A 2 -11.36 -0.59 -3.20
CA ASN A 2 -11.53 0.20 -4.42
C ASN A 2 -10.24 0.95 -4.73
N LYS A 3 -9.75 0.85 -5.97
CA LYS A 3 -8.51 1.55 -6.37
C LYS A 3 -8.61 3.06 -6.19
N SER A 4 -9.78 3.63 -6.45
CA SER A 4 -9.97 5.08 -6.29
C SER A 4 -9.79 5.51 -4.85
N LEU A 5 -10.27 4.72 -3.90
CA LEU A 5 -10.09 4.99 -2.47
C LEU A 5 -8.62 4.86 -2.08
N PHE A 6 -7.92 3.88 -2.64
CA PHE A 6 -6.49 3.72 -2.38
C PHE A 6 -5.72 4.96 -2.84
N GLU A 7 -6.03 5.46 -4.05
CA GLU A 7 -5.40 6.67 -4.57
C GLU A 7 -5.66 7.87 -3.67
N GLU A 8 -6.89 8.03 -3.25
CA GLU A 8 -7.30 9.15 -2.41
C GLU A 8 -6.63 9.12 -1.05
N LYS A 9 -6.53 7.93 -0.45
CA LYS A 9 -6.00 7.76 0.90
C LYS A 9 -4.49 7.48 0.95
N TRP A 10 -3.84 7.42 -0.20
CA TRP A 10 -2.41 7.11 -0.25
C TRP A 10 -1.56 7.94 0.70
N PRO A 11 -1.74 9.27 0.82
CA PRO A 11 -0.89 10.05 1.75
C PRO A 11 -0.98 9.57 3.19
N LEU A 12 -2.13 9.01 3.60
CA LEU A 12 -2.30 8.48 4.95
C LEU A 12 -1.77 7.06 5.06
N ILE A 13 -2.02 6.26 4.03
CA ILE A 13 -1.61 4.85 4.01
C ILE A 13 -0.08 4.73 3.96
N ARG A 14 0.59 5.61 3.21
CA ARG A 14 2.03 5.50 3.01
C ARG A 14 2.81 5.53 4.33
N GLY A 15 2.27 6.20 5.32
CA GLY A 15 2.90 6.26 6.64
C GLY A 15 2.88 4.93 7.38
N LEU A 16 2.03 3.98 6.97
CA LEU A 16 1.90 2.68 7.60
C LEU A 16 2.71 1.59 6.90
N ILE A 17 3.22 1.89 5.71
CA ILE A 17 3.84 0.88 4.84
C ILE A 17 5.11 0.29 5.47
N ASN A 18 5.98 1.15 5.97
CA ASN A 18 7.28 0.72 6.46
C ASN A 18 7.18 -0.24 7.64
N ALA A 19 6.18 -0.05 8.50
CA ALA A 19 5.97 -0.92 9.65
C ALA A 19 5.59 -2.34 9.22
N ARG A 20 4.86 -2.47 8.12
CA ARG A 20 4.40 -3.76 7.61
C ARG A 20 5.41 -4.39 6.65
N TRP A 21 6.05 -3.57 5.83
CA TRP A 21 7.03 -4.01 4.82
C TRP A 21 8.31 -3.20 4.98
N ASN A 22 9.21 -3.70 5.82
CA ASN A 22 10.42 -2.95 6.17
C ASN A 22 11.42 -2.80 5.02
N LEU A 23 11.28 -3.59 3.95
CA LEU A 23 12.11 -3.42 2.75
C LEU A 23 11.63 -2.28 1.86
N MET A 24 10.42 -1.77 2.12
CA MET A 24 9.89 -0.60 1.40
C MET A 24 10.39 0.65 2.09
N VAL A 25 11.45 1.22 1.53
CA VAL A 25 12.07 2.43 2.11
C VAL A 25 11.47 3.67 1.49
N GLU A 26 11.84 4.84 2.01
CA GLU A 26 11.28 6.12 1.55
C GLU A 26 11.48 6.33 0.04
N TYR A 27 12.62 5.93 -0.50
CA TYR A 27 12.87 6.05 -1.93
C TYR A 27 11.81 5.31 -2.76
N ASP A 28 11.41 4.13 -2.29
CA ASP A 28 10.37 3.35 -2.97
C ASP A 28 9.01 4.03 -2.87
N LEU A 29 8.69 4.58 -1.71
CA LEU A 29 7.44 5.29 -1.50
C LEU A 29 7.35 6.53 -2.38
N LEU A 30 8.47 7.22 -2.59
CA LEU A 30 8.50 8.37 -3.49
C LEU A 30 8.15 7.97 -4.92
N LYS A 31 8.55 6.79 -5.35
CA LYS A 31 8.20 6.29 -6.67
C LYS A 31 6.69 6.06 -6.80
N VAL A 32 6.08 5.54 -5.74
CA VAL A 32 4.63 5.35 -5.73
C VAL A 32 3.92 6.69 -5.70
N ASP A 33 4.44 7.66 -4.93
CA ASP A 33 3.86 9.01 -4.86
C ASP A 33 3.71 9.63 -6.26
N LYS A 34 4.67 9.37 -7.13
CA LYS A 34 4.71 9.94 -8.48
C LYS A 34 3.97 9.13 -9.52
N ALA A 35 3.50 7.95 -9.18
CA ALA A 35 2.84 7.06 -10.14
C ALA A 35 1.44 7.56 -10.46
N ASP A 36 1.02 7.36 -11.73
CA ASP A 36 -0.32 7.70 -12.16
C ASP A 36 -1.36 6.82 -11.47
N VAL A 37 -1.07 5.53 -11.32
CA VAL A 37 -1.92 4.59 -10.60
C VAL A 37 -1.11 4.02 -9.46
N LYS A 38 -1.29 4.57 -8.28
CA LYS A 38 -0.46 4.23 -7.12
C LYS A 38 -0.66 2.79 -6.65
N PHE A 39 -1.90 2.30 -6.73
CA PHE A 39 -2.19 0.92 -6.35
C PHE A 39 -1.37 -0.06 -7.18
N ASP A 40 -1.39 0.10 -8.50
CA ASP A 40 -0.67 -0.80 -9.39
C ASP A 40 0.84 -0.69 -9.18
N LYS A 41 1.35 0.52 -8.99
CA LYS A 41 2.78 0.73 -8.75
C LYS A 41 3.21 0.07 -7.44
N PHE A 42 2.41 0.23 -6.39
CA PHE A 42 2.73 -0.35 -5.08
C PHE A 42 2.74 -1.88 -5.15
N VAL A 43 1.72 -2.48 -5.78
CA VAL A 43 1.68 -3.94 -5.96
C VAL A 43 2.91 -4.42 -6.74
N ASN A 44 3.27 -3.70 -7.80
CA ASN A 44 4.45 -4.02 -8.59
C ASN A 44 5.72 -4.00 -7.74
N MET A 45 5.86 -3.01 -6.87
CA MET A 45 7.04 -2.91 -6.01
C MET A 45 7.08 -4.03 -4.97
N LEU A 46 5.92 -4.46 -4.47
CA LEU A 46 5.88 -5.61 -3.57
C LEU A 46 6.34 -6.88 -4.30
N GLN A 47 5.98 -7.02 -5.57
CA GLN A 47 6.45 -8.15 -6.36
C GLN A 47 7.97 -8.13 -6.50
N VAL A 48 8.55 -6.97 -6.78
CA VAL A 48 9.99 -6.82 -6.95
C VAL A 48 10.73 -7.03 -5.63
N LYS A 49 10.26 -6.41 -4.56
CA LYS A 49 10.96 -6.41 -3.27
C LYS A 49 10.81 -7.72 -2.50
N TYR A 50 9.65 -8.35 -2.60
CA TYR A 50 9.33 -9.52 -1.78
C TYR A 50 9.10 -10.79 -2.60
N GLY A 51 9.17 -10.69 -3.92
CA GLY A 51 8.95 -11.86 -4.77
C GLY A 51 7.50 -12.35 -4.78
N TYR A 52 6.56 -11.50 -4.42
CA TYR A 52 5.15 -11.88 -4.43
C TYR A 52 4.65 -12.06 -5.87
N THR A 53 3.68 -12.96 -6.04
CA THR A 53 2.90 -12.96 -7.28
C THR A 53 1.99 -11.74 -7.24
N ARG A 54 1.41 -11.38 -8.38
CA ARG A 54 0.49 -10.25 -8.41
C ARG A 54 -0.72 -10.48 -7.52
N VAL A 55 -1.25 -11.71 -7.52
CA VAL A 55 -2.38 -12.07 -6.65
C VAL A 55 -2.01 -11.90 -5.18
N LYS A 56 -0.84 -12.42 -4.81
CA LYS A 56 -0.36 -12.29 -3.42
C LYS A 56 -0.17 -10.83 -3.03
N GLY A 57 0.41 -10.04 -3.92
CA GLY A 57 0.60 -8.60 -3.67
C GLY A 57 -0.72 -7.90 -3.40
N LYS A 58 -1.73 -8.17 -4.22
CA LYS A 58 -3.06 -7.57 -4.04
C LYS A 58 -3.71 -8.02 -2.73
N GLU A 59 -3.55 -9.29 -2.37
CA GLU A 59 -4.07 -9.80 -1.10
C GLU A 59 -3.44 -9.10 0.09
N GLU A 60 -2.15 -8.88 0.05
CA GLU A 60 -1.44 -8.21 1.14
C GLU A 60 -1.86 -6.74 1.27
N VAL A 61 -2.08 -6.08 0.14
CA VAL A 61 -2.58 -4.70 0.17
C VAL A 61 -4.00 -4.65 0.74
N ALA A 62 -4.83 -5.64 0.42
CA ALA A 62 -6.19 -5.72 0.97
C ALA A 62 -6.16 -5.88 2.49
N LYS A 63 -5.20 -6.65 3.01
CA LYS A 63 -5.04 -6.80 4.47
C LYS A 63 -4.63 -5.48 5.11
N LEU A 64 -3.72 -4.75 4.48
CA LEU A 64 -3.33 -3.44 4.98
C LEU A 64 -4.54 -2.50 5.01
N TRP A 65 -5.32 -2.51 3.96
CA TRP A 65 -6.52 -1.67 3.87
C TRP A 65 -7.51 -1.99 5.00
N ALA A 66 -7.73 -3.27 5.26
CA ALA A 66 -8.63 -3.68 6.34
C ALA A 66 -8.15 -3.18 7.70
N GLU A 67 -6.83 -3.24 7.94
CA GLU A 67 -6.26 -2.71 9.18
C GLU A 67 -6.43 -1.20 9.28
N TYR A 68 -6.22 -0.50 8.17
CA TYR A 68 -6.38 0.95 8.13
C TYR A 68 -7.82 1.34 8.47
N GLU A 69 -8.79 0.66 7.88
CA GLU A 69 -10.20 0.95 8.15
C GLU A 69 -10.59 0.65 9.60
N ALA A 70 -10.10 -0.47 10.13
CA ALA A 70 -10.38 -0.84 11.50
C ALA A 70 -9.84 0.20 12.47
N ASN A 71 -8.63 0.69 12.25
CA ASN A 71 -8.02 1.71 13.09
C ASN A 71 -8.79 3.02 13.03
N ASN A 72 -9.26 3.39 11.85
CA ASN A 72 -10.05 4.61 11.70
C ASN A 72 -11.38 4.53 12.41
N ARG A 73 -12.02 3.36 12.44
CA ARG A 73 -13.26 3.17 13.16
C ARG A 73 -13.06 3.33 14.67
N ILE A 74 -11.95 2.85 15.18
CA ILE A 74 -11.65 2.91 16.60
C ILE A 74 -11.44 4.34 17.07
N LYS A 75 -11.00 5.21 16.17
CA LYS A 75 -10.71 6.60 16.51
C LYS A 75 -11.93 7.51 16.58
N VAL A 76 -13.08 7.02 16.27
CA VAL A 76 -14.32 7.82 16.29
C VAL A 76 -14.77 8.16 17.72
#